data_6f67a068a156dfaa6f73b680be9c7c73
#
_entry.id   6f67a068a156dfaa6f73b680be9c7c73
#
_cell.length_a   1.000
_cell.length_b   1.000
_cell.length_c   1.000
_cell.angle_alpha   90.00
_cell.angle_beta   90.00
_cell.angle_gamma   90.00
#
_symmetry.space_group_name_H-M   'P 1'
#
loop_
_entity.id
_entity.type
_entity.pdbx_description
1 polymer ?
#
loop_
_entity_poly.entity_id
_entity_poly.type
_entity_poly.pdbx_seq_one_letter_code
_entity_poly.pdbx_strand_id
1 'polypeptide(L)'
;MGRGVAASAKSSSQGSSMGAGSHGVRGLLRLRPPVPYREGPLAYEPTVVCLCSKKAPRWILWSDDNPGRRYYRCSRARTDGDCGFYVWYDLEHTTFMKNLLLDLRNAVWELRSKAEDIAELKQNNELLSSENKEKVVVIKAQEKDLEEKNKQLVLLANKISSGSRCSLFCCSFIILLVGLFFGLMLGAM
;
A
#
# COMPACT_ATOMS: atom_id res chain seq x y z
N MET A 1 13.75 30.00 -53.02
CA MET A 1 13.42 31.01 -52.01
C MET A 1 12.03 30.71 -51.47
N GLY A 2 11.85 30.47 -50.19
CA GLY A 2 10.55 30.18 -49.58
C GLY A 2 10.73 29.59 -48.17
N ARG A 3 10.99 30.46 -47.18
CA ARG A 3 11.06 30.07 -45.74
C ARG A 3 9.65 29.91 -45.23
N GLY A 4 9.32 28.69 -44.79
CA GLY A 4 8.11 28.39 -43.97
C GLY A 4 8.47 28.40 -42.49
N VAL A 5 7.90 29.33 -41.75
CA VAL A 5 8.03 29.49 -40.30
C VAL A 5 6.99 28.61 -39.62
N ALA A 6 7.41 27.61 -38.86
CA ALA A 6 6.51 26.79 -38.07
C ALA A 6 6.24 27.45 -36.71
N ALA A 7 4.97 27.74 -36.43
CA ALA A 7 4.49 28.31 -35.18
C ALA A 7 4.47 27.26 -34.08
N SER A 8 5.12 27.58 -32.97
CA SER A 8 5.11 26.81 -31.72
C SER A 8 3.79 27.04 -30.98
N ALA A 9 2.97 26.00 -30.84
CA ALA A 9 1.80 26.03 -29.97
C ALA A 9 2.21 25.61 -28.55
N LYS A 10 2.16 26.54 -27.61
CA LYS A 10 2.26 26.28 -26.16
C LYS A 10 0.93 25.69 -25.67
N SER A 11 0.97 24.43 -25.25
CA SER A 11 -0.10 23.82 -24.49
C SER A 11 0.19 23.98 -23.00
N SER A 12 -0.66 24.75 -22.33
CA SER A 12 -0.69 24.91 -20.88
C SER A 12 -1.46 23.75 -20.26
N SER A 13 -0.78 22.81 -19.60
CA SER A 13 -1.42 21.81 -18.77
C SER A 13 -1.52 22.29 -17.33
N GLN A 14 -2.75 22.49 -16.86
CA GLN A 14 -3.07 22.70 -15.45
C GLN A 14 -2.83 21.41 -14.68
N GLY A 15 -2.07 21.54 -13.58
CA GLY A 15 -1.78 20.44 -12.67
C GLY A 15 -2.98 20.10 -11.80
N SER A 16 -3.28 18.81 -11.74
CA SER A 16 -4.06 18.21 -10.67
C SER A 16 -3.15 17.31 -9.87
N SER A 17 -2.77 17.76 -8.68
CA SER A 17 -2.02 16.99 -7.70
C SER A 17 -2.93 16.00 -7.00
N MET A 18 -2.82 14.71 -7.28
CA MET A 18 -3.21 13.62 -6.37
C MET A 18 -2.52 12.31 -6.79
N GLY A 19 -1.76 11.69 -5.86
CA GLY A 19 -1.25 10.33 -6.01
C GLY A 19 0.23 10.19 -6.38
N ALA A 20 1.16 10.69 -5.56
CA ALA A 20 2.60 10.63 -5.85
C ALA A 20 3.28 9.26 -5.58
N GLY A 21 2.57 8.22 -5.15
CA GLY A 21 3.18 6.94 -4.71
C GLY A 21 3.35 5.87 -5.80
N SER A 22 2.38 5.67 -6.68
CA SER A 22 2.38 4.51 -7.59
C SER A 22 3.00 4.77 -8.98
N HIS A 23 3.06 6.02 -9.43
CA HIS A 23 3.61 6.33 -10.75
C HIS A 23 5.13 6.21 -10.85
N GLY A 24 5.88 6.44 -9.77
CA GLY A 24 7.34 6.32 -9.75
C GLY A 24 7.84 4.89 -9.92
N VAL A 25 7.23 3.94 -9.26
CA VAL A 25 7.60 2.51 -9.30
C VAL A 25 7.28 1.90 -10.66
N ARG A 26 6.09 2.19 -11.23
CA ARG A 26 5.70 1.72 -12.58
C ARG A 26 6.63 2.26 -13.68
N GLY A 27 7.16 3.47 -13.54
CA GLY A 27 8.17 4.01 -14.47
C GLY A 27 9.48 3.24 -14.41
N LEU A 28 9.94 2.84 -13.22
CA LEU A 28 11.18 2.08 -13.01
C LEU A 28 11.07 0.64 -13.55
N LEU A 29 9.91 0.01 -13.50
CA LEU A 29 9.68 -1.34 -14.05
C LEU A 29 9.84 -1.39 -15.56
N ARG A 30 9.43 -0.35 -16.28
CA ARG A 30 9.61 -0.23 -17.73
C ARG A 30 11.06 0.03 -18.12
N LEU A 31 11.95 0.42 -17.20
CA LEU A 31 13.38 0.58 -17.44
C LEU A 31 14.14 -0.76 -17.36
N ARG A 32 13.55 -1.79 -16.75
CA ARG A 32 14.16 -3.12 -16.68
C ARG A 32 13.87 -3.91 -17.96
N PRO A 33 14.86 -4.60 -18.52
CA PRO A 33 14.62 -5.49 -19.66
C PRO A 33 13.48 -6.48 -19.35
N PRO A 34 12.57 -6.76 -20.29
CA PRO A 34 11.47 -7.70 -20.09
C PRO A 34 11.97 -9.13 -19.83
N VAL A 35 13.13 -9.47 -20.39
CA VAL A 35 13.83 -10.75 -20.16
C VAL A 35 15.25 -10.50 -19.69
N PRO A 36 15.82 -11.37 -18.83
CA PRO A 36 17.22 -11.26 -18.41
C PRO A 36 18.15 -11.54 -19.58
N TYR A 37 19.32 -10.90 -19.57
CA TYR A 37 20.39 -11.22 -20.52
C TYR A 37 20.92 -12.64 -20.21
N ARG A 38 20.98 -13.51 -21.22
CA ARG A 38 21.59 -14.83 -21.10
C ARG A 38 23.12 -14.75 -21.08
N GLU A 39 23.66 -13.76 -21.79
CA GLU A 39 25.09 -13.48 -21.88
C GLU A 39 25.34 -12.05 -21.45
N GLY A 40 26.45 -11.81 -20.74
CA GLY A 40 26.86 -10.46 -20.36
C GLY A 40 27.14 -9.57 -21.59
N PRO A 41 27.01 -8.26 -21.48
CA PRO A 41 27.20 -7.34 -22.61
C PRO A 41 28.57 -7.44 -23.28
N LEU A 42 29.59 -7.93 -22.58
CA LEU A 42 30.94 -8.12 -23.11
C LEU A 42 31.30 -9.60 -23.42
N ALA A 43 30.37 -10.55 -23.10
CA ALA A 43 30.55 -11.98 -23.30
C ALA A 43 30.20 -12.41 -24.73
N TYR A 44 30.87 -11.87 -25.75
CA TYR A 44 30.66 -12.19 -27.16
C TYR A 44 31.97 -12.17 -27.95
N GLU A 45 32.03 -12.94 -29.02
CA GLU A 45 33.11 -12.95 -30.00
C GLU A 45 32.49 -13.00 -31.43
N PRO A 46 33.20 -12.48 -32.46
CA PRO A 46 34.45 -11.75 -32.37
C PRO A 46 34.30 -10.37 -31.69
N THR A 47 35.42 -9.90 -31.11
CA THR A 47 35.45 -8.59 -30.41
C THR A 47 35.21 -7.43 -31.36
N VAL A 48 34.24 -6.57 -31.05
CA VAL A 48 34.00 -5.28 -31.69
C VAL A 48 34.58 -4.17 -30.81
N VAL A 49 35.45 -3.32 -31.36
CA VAL A 49 36.07 -2.19 -30.64
C VAL A 49 35.37 -0.88 -31.00
N CYS A 50 35.17 -0.01 -30.02
CA CYS A 50 34.68 1.35 -30.23
C CYS A 50 35.83 2.30 -30.62
N LEU A 51 35.49 3.55 -30.96
CA LEU A 51 36.49 4.55 -31.40
C LEU A 51 37.53 4.90 -30.31
N CYS A 52 37.27 4.56 -29.04
CA CYS A 52 38.25 4.70 -27.96
C CYS A 52 39.04 3.40 -27.68
N SER A 53 39.14 2.50 -28.65
CA SER A 53 39.90 1.25 -28.63
C SER A 53 39.53 0.26 -27.50
N LYS A 54 38.33 0.35 -26.98
CA LYS A 54 37.81 -0.56 -25.97
C LYS A 54 36.76 -1.48 -26.57
N LYS A 55 36.62 -2.70 -26.04
CA LYS A 55 35.53 -3.63 -26.43
C LYS A 55 34.20 -2.94 -26.19
N ALA A 56 33.35 -2.86 -27.20
CA ALA A 56 32.06 -2.23 -27.14
C ALA A 56 31.03 -3.20 -26.52
N PRO A 57 30.34 -2.87 -25.44
CA PRO A 57 29.26 -3.72 -24.93
C PRO A 57 28.13 -3.87 -25.96
N ARG A 58 27.59 -5.09 -26.05
CA ARG A 58 26.42 -5.44 -26.86
C ARG A 58 25.19 -5.38 -25.99
N TRP A 59 24.25 -4.49 -26.32
CA TRP A 59 23.03 -4.25 -25.59
C TRP A 59 21.82 -4.72 -26.37
N ILE A 60 20.70 -4.92 -25.70
CA ILE A 60 19.38 -5.17 -26.31
C ILE A 60 18.51 -3.94 -26.06
N LEU A 61 17.97 -3.36 -27.12
CA LEU A 61 17.03 -2.25 -27.04
C LEU A 61 15.60 -2.76 -26.92
N TRP A 62 14.81 -2.13 -26.04
CA TRP A 62 13.40 -2.45 -25.82
C TRP A 62 12.50 -1.23 -26.04
N SER A 63 12.85 -0.37 -27.01
CA SER A 63 11.99 0.74 -27.45
C SER A 63 10.81 0.24 -28.29
N ASP A 64 9.85 1.14 -28.54
CA ASP A 64 8.71 0.83 -29.41
C ASP A 64 9.11 0.61 -30.86
N ASP A 65 10.17 1.28 -31.31
CA ASP A 65 10.67 1.14 -32.67
C ASP A 65 11.57 -0.07 -32.88
N ASN A 66 12.32 -0.47 -31.86
CA ASN A 66 13.33 -1.51 -31.97
C ASN A 66 13.27 -2.49 -30.78
N PRO A 67 12.15 -3.21 -30.57
CA PRO A 67 12.02 -4.16 -29.46
C PRO A 67 12.92 -5.38 -29.68
N GLY A 68 13.73 -5.73 -28.71
CA GLY A 68 14.61 -6.88 -28.74
C GLY A 68 15.81 -6.78 -29.67
N ARG A 69 16.04 -5.66 -30.35
CA ARG A 69 17.13 -5.48 -31.32
C ARG A 69 18.45 -5.19 -30.61
N ARG A 70 19.51 -5.92 -30.98
CA ARG A 70 20.84 -5.79 -30.40
C ARG A 70 21.67 -4.73 -31.10
N TYR A 71 22.51 -4.04 -30.32
CA TYR A 71 23.43 -3.01 -30.84
C TYR A 71 24.69 -2.94 -29.98
N TYR A 72 25.75 -2.45 -30.58
CA TYR A 72 27.01 -2.10 -29.91
C TYR A 72 27.04 -0.62 -29.59
N ARG A 73 27.56 -0.27 -28.43
CA ARG A 73 27.73 1.11 -28.02
C ARG A 73 29.03 1.27 -27.21
N CYS A 74 29.60 2.48 -27.18
CA CYS A 74 30.74 2.80 -26.34
C CYS A 74 30.46 2.43 -24.87
N SER A 75 31.42 1.80 -24.17
CA SER A 75 31.33 1.48 -22.76
C SER A 75 31.19 2.70 -21.86
N ARG A 76 31.63 3.86 -22.34
CA ARG A 76 31.52 5.18 -21.67
C ARG A 76 30.33 6.00 -22.18
N ALA A 77 29.37 5.36 -22.84
CA ALA A 77 28.19 6.04 -23.34
C ALA A 77 27.47 6.82 -22.21
N ARG A 78 27.03 8.03 -22.53
CA ARG A 78 26.36 8.97 -21.58
C ARG A 78 27.29 9.57 -20.51
N THR A 79 28.61 9.46 -20.69
CA THR A 79 29.59 10.18 -19.88
C THR A 79 30.41 11.12 -20.78
N ASP A 80 31.17 12.03 -20.20
CA ASP A 80 32.06 12.98 -20.95
C ASP A 80 33.09 12.26 -21.81
N GLY A 81 33.35 10.98 -21.56
CA GLY A 81 34.25 10.14 -22.37
C GLY A 81 33.56 9.32 -23.44
N ASP A 82 32.29 9.59 -23.76
CA ASP A 82 31.57 8.89 -24.85
C ASP A 82 32.19 9.24 -26.21
N CYS A 83 32.63 8.24 -26.95
CA CYS A 83 33.16 8.43 -28.29
C CYS A 83 32.08 8.42 -29.39
N GLY A 84 30.81 8.36 -29.05
CA GLY A 84 29.68 8.34 -29.98
C GLY A 84 29.52 7.04 -30.78
N PHE A 85 30.35 6.00 -30.52
CA PHE A 85 30.24 4.73 -31.22
C PHE A 85 28.91 4.05 -30.96
N TYR A 86 28.15 3.79 -32.04
CA TYR A 86 26.88 3.09 -32.05
C TYR A 86 26.69 2.34 -33.36
N VAL A 87 26.49 1.03 -33.31
CA VAL A 87 26.29 0.19 -34.47
C VAL A 87 25.25 -0.88 -34.17
N TRP A 88 24.28 -1.07 -35.05
CA TRP A 88 23.36 -2.17 -34.98
C TRP A 88 24.03 -3.51 -35.23
N TYR A 89 23.77 -4.50 -34.39
CA TYR A 89 24.18 -5.88 -34.60
C TYR A 89 23.13 -6.64 -35.40
N ASP A 90 21.85 -6.52 -35.05
CA ASP A 90 20.79 -7.16 -35.77
C ASP A 90 20.23 -6.29 -36.90
N LEU A 91 19.75 -6.94 -37.96
CA LEU A 91 18.98 -6.28 -39.00
C LEU A 91 17.64 -5.77 -38.41
N GLU A 92 16.98 -4.90 -39.16
CA GLU A 92 15.66 -4.42 -38.77
C GLU A 92 14.64 -5.57 -38.79
N HIS A 93 13.84 -5.65 -37.75
CA HIS A 93 12.78 -6.67 -37.65
C HIS A 93 11.66 -6.41 -38.65
N THR A 94 11.07 -7.48 -39.19
CA THR A 94 9.82 -7.38 -39.93
C THR A 94 8.71 -6.82 -39.04
N THR A 95 7.71 -6.19 -39.64
CA THR A 95 6.56 -5.62 -38.89
C THR A 95 5.89 -6.65 -37.98
N PHE A 96 5.76 -7.90 -38.43
CA PHE A 96 5.21 -8.99 -37.64
C PHE A 96 6.07 -9.26 -36.40
N MET A 97 7.37 -9.42 -36.57
CA MET A 97 8.29 -9.71 -35.45
C MET A 97 8.35 -8.54 -34.47
N LYS A 98 8.37 -7.31 -34.97
CA LYS A 98 8.32 -6.11 -34.15
C LYS A 98 7.08 -6.08 -33.27
N ASN A 99 5.90 -6.26 -33.85
CA ASN A 99 4.65 -6.25 -33.10
C ASN A 99 4.59 -7.37 -32.06
N LEU A 100 4.99 -8.59 -32.43
CA LEU A 100 5.04 -9.73 -31.51
C LEU A 100 5.96 -9.45 -30.30
N LEU A 101 7.15 -8.88 -30.52
CA LEU A 101 8.08 -8.54 -29.45
C LEU A 101 7.56 -7.40 -28.58
N LEU A 102 6.81 -6.45 -29.15
CA LEU A 102 6.15 -5.38 -28.40
C LEU A 102 5.06 -5.94 -27.47
N ASP A 103 4.21 -6.81 -28.00
CA ASP A 103 3.13 -7.42 -27.23
C ASP A 103 3.69 -8.26 -26.08
N LEU A 104 4.70 -9.08 -26.33
CA LEU A 104 5.38 -9.88 -25.31
C LEU A 104 6.07 -9.01 -24.25
N ARG A 105 6.78 -7.96 -24.66
CA ARG A 105 7.39 -7.00 -23.76
C ARG A 105 6.35 -6.35 -22.84
N ASN A 106 5.27 -5.86 -23.43
CA ASN A 106 4.21 -5.17 -22.70
C ASN A 106 3.50 -6.12 -21.73
N ALA A 107 3.23 -7.36 -22.13
CA ALA A 107 2.66 -8.39 -21.26
C ALA A 107 3.58 -8.68 -20.05
N VAL A 108 4.90 -8.81 -20.27
CA VAL A 108 5.86 -9.02 -19.17
C VAL A 108 5.89 -7.83 -18.21
N TRP A 109 5.88 -6.61 -18.70
CA TRP A 109 5.87 -5.43 -17.84
C TRP A 109 4.56 -5.29 -17.05
N GLU A 110 3.44 -5.60 -17.68
CA GLU A 110 2.13 -5.63 -17.00
C GLU A 110 2.07 -6.69 -15.91
N LEU A 111 2.54 -7.92 -16.19
CA LEU A 111 2.59 -8.99 -15.20
C LEU A 111 3.50 -8.65 -14.01
N ARG A 112 4.64 -8.00 -14.25
CA ARG A 112 5.52 -7.54 -13.16
C ARG A 112 4.85 -6.47 -12.30
N SER A 113 4.17 -5.50 -12.92
CA SER A 113 3.43 -4.48 -12.19
C SER A 113 2.35 -5.10 -11.31
N LYS A 114 1.57 -6.04 -11.86
CA LYS A 114 0.55 -6.77 -11.08
C LYS A 114 1.16 -7.61 -9.95
N ALA A 115 2.32 -8.22 -10.16
CA ALA A 115 3.00 -9.00 -9.13
C ALA A 115 3.46 -8.10 -7.97
N GLU A 116 3.94 -6.88 -8.24
CA GLU A 116 4.31 -5.91 -7.20
C GLU A 116 3.07 -5.41 -6.45
N ASP A 117 1.99 -5.06 -7.16
CA ASP A 117 0.72 -4.65 -6.56
C ASP A 117 0.17 -5.75 -5.59
N ILE A 118 0.25 -7.03 -6.00
CA ILE A 118 -0.16 -8.17 -5.17
C ILE A 118 0.75 -8.31 -3.94
N ALA A 119 2.05 -8.12 -4.07
CA ALA A 119 2.98 -8.19 -2.94
C ALA A 119 2.70 -7.08 -1.91
N GLU A 120 2.42 -5.87 -2.36
CA GLU A 120 2.03 -4.74 -1.50
C GLU A 120 0.71 -5.01 -0.78
N LEU A 121 -0.32 -5.47 -1.51
CA LEU A 121 -1.61 -5.81 -0.92
C LEU A 121 -1.50 -6.92 0.13
N LYS A 122 -0.65 -7.92 -0.12
CA LYS A 122 -0.39 -9.00 0.85
C LYS A 122 0.25 -8.46 2.13
N GLN A 123 1.24 -7.59 2.01
CA GLN A 123 1.89 -6.96 3.16
C GLN A 123 0.90 -6.12 3.98
N ASN A 124 0.06 -5.32 3.31
CA ASN A 124 -0.95 -4.51 3.97
C ASN A 124 -2.00 -5.38 4.69
N ASN A 125 -2.41 -6.50 4.08
CA ASN A 125 -3.35 -7.43 4.70
C ASN A 125 -2.76 -8.13 5.95
N GLU A 126 -1.49 -8.50 5.92
CA GLU A 126 -0.79 -9.04 7.09
C GLU A 126 -0.72 -8.02 8.23
N LEU A 127 -0.43 -6.75 7.92
CA LEU A 127 -0.42 -5.65 8.90
C LEU A 127 -1.80 -5.45 9.53
N LEU A 128 -2.85 -5.33 8.72
CA LEU A 128 -4.23 -5.18 9.19
C LEU A 128 -4.69 -6.38 10.03
N SER A 129 -4.29 -7.60 9.65
CA SER A 129 -4.58 -8.81 10.42
C SER A 129 -3.95 -8.78 11.81
N SER A 130 -2.71 -8.29 11.92
CA SER A 130 -2.03 -8.15 13.21
C SER A 130 -2.71 -7.08 14.09
N GLU A 131 -3.05 -5.95 13.52
CA GLU A 131 -3.77 -4.86 14.22
C GLU A 131 -5.15 -5.31 14.71
N ASN A 132 -5.88 -6.05 13.88
CA ASN A 132 -7.19 -6.59 14.27
C ASN A 132 -7.07 -7.60 15.43
N LYS A 133 -6.03 -8.44 15.45
CA LYS A 133 -5.79 -9.36 16.58
C LYS A 133 -5.55 -8.59 17.89
N GLU A 134 -4.78 -7.52 17.85
CA GLU A 134 -4.54 -6.67 19.01
C GLU A 134 -5.83 -6.01 19.50
N LYS A 135 -6.63 -5.44 18.59
CA LYS A 135 -7.93 -4.85 18.93
C LYS A 135 -8.89 -5.86 19.57
N VAL A 136 -8.92 -7.09 19.07
CA VAL A 136 -9.76 -8.16 19.67
C VAL A 136 -9.34 -8.46 21.11
N VAL A 137 -8.05 -8.46 21.43
CA VAL A 137 -7.57 -8.65 22.81
C VAL A 137 -8.03 -7.51 23.71
N VAL A 138 -7.90 -6.27 23.25
CA VAL A 138 -8.36 -5.08 24.02
C VAL A 138 -9.87 -5.12 24.26
N ILE A 139 -10.67 -5.44 23.24
CA ILE A 139 -12.14 -5.55 23.37
C ILE A 139 -12.51 -6.60 24.42
N LYS A 140 -11.92 -7.80 24.39
CA LYS A 140 -12.18 -8.84 25.38
C LYS A 140 -11.82 -8.42 26.80
N ALA A 141 -10.75 -7.65 26.98
CA ALA A 141 -10.39 -7.11 28.29
C ALA A 141 -11.43 -6.09 28.80
N GLN A 142 -11.91 -5.21 27.92
CA GLN A 142 -12.96 -4.23 28.24
C GLN A 142 -14.31 -4.89 28.56
N GLU A 143 -14.69 -5.93 27.82
CA GLU A 143 -15.91 -6.70 28.09
C GLU A 143 -15.89 -7.32 29.49
N LYS A 144 -14.74 -7.89 29.87
CA LYS A 144 -14.56 -8.47 31.22
C LYS A 144 -14.65 -7.42 32.33
N ASP A 145 -14.03 -6.25 32.13
CA ASP A 145 -14.11 -5.13 33.11
C ASP A 145 -15.55 -4.61 33.24
N LEU A 146 -16.27 -4.50 32.12
CA LEU A 146 -17.67 -4.09 32.10
C LEU A 146 -18.55 -5.10 32.81
N GLU A 147 -18.34 -6.39 32.62
CA GLU A 147 -19.08 -7.45 33.33
C GLU A 147 -18.86 -7.36 34.84
N GLU A 148 -17.65 -7.16 35.30
CA GLU A 148 -17.30 -7.01 36.71
C GLU A 148 -18.01 -5.75 37.33
N LYS A 149 -17.92 -4.61 36.64
CA LYS A 149 -18.62 -3.38 37.07
C LYS A 149 -20.14 -3.55 37.14
N ASN A 150 -20.69 -4.27 36.18
CA ASN A 150 -22.12 -4.56 36.17
C ASN A 150 -22.53 -5.44 37.36
N LYS A 151 -21.75 -6.46 37.72
CA LYS A 151 -21.97 -7.26 38.94
C LYS A 151 -21.90 -6.38 40.20
N GLN A 152 -20.96 -5.47 40.30
CA GLN A 152 -20.87 -4.54 41.45
C GLN A 152 -22.09 -3.62 41.55
N LEU A 153 -22.55 -3.08 40.40
CA LEU A 153 -23.77 -2.26 40.36
C LEU A 153 -25.00 -3.02 40.83
N VAL A 154 -25.18 -4.27 40.42
CA VAL A 154 -26.31 -5.11 40.86
C VAL A 154 -26.24 -5.37 42.37
N LEU A 155 -25.05 -5.65 42.90
CA LEU A 155 -24.87 -5.83 44.36
C LEU A 155 -25.20 -4.55 45.13
N LEU A 156 -24.78 -3.39 44.68
CA LEU A 156 -25.11 -2.10 45.28
C LEU A 156 -26.61 -1.80 45.21
N ALA A 157 -27.25 -2.03 44.07
CA ALA A 157 -28.68 -1.86 43.90
C ALA A 157 -29.49 -2.75 44.88
N ASN A 158 -29.09 -4.01 45.04
CA ASN A 158 -29.72 -4.92 46.00
C ASN A 158 -29.54 -4.47 47.45
N LYS A 159 -28.35 -3.94 47.80
CA LYS A 159 -28.06 -3.39 49.14
C LYS A 159 -28.91 -2.16 49.46
N ILE A 160 -29.10 -1.25 48.49
CA ILE A 160 -29.95 -0.07 48.63
C ILE A 160 -31.41 -0.51 48.79
N SER A 161 -31.91 -1.44 47.99
CA SER A 161 -33.28 -1.91 48.05
C SER A 161 -33.59 -2.63 49.38
N SER A 162 -32.64 -3.40 49.92
CA SER A 162 -32.81 -4.05 51.23
C SER A 162 -32.76 -3.04 52.39
N GLY A 163 -31.88 -2.04 52.33
CA GLY A 163 -31.81 -0.96 53.29
C GLY A 163 -33.10 -0.10 53.34
N SER A 164 -33.65 0.19 52.18
CA SER A 164 -34.92 0.93 52.05
C SER A 164 -36.11 0.18 52.64
N ARG A 165 -36.20 -1.14 52.43
CA ARG A 165 -37.25 -1.96 53.04
C ARG A 165 -37.12 -2.00 54.56
N CYS A 166 -35.93 -2.15 55.12
CA CYS A 166 -35.71 -2.15 56.54
C CYS A 166 -36.11 -0.80 57.18
N SER A 167 -35.81 0.32 56.54
CA SER A 167 -36.22 1.65 56.98
C SER A 167 -37.73 1.83 56.98
N LEU A 168 -38.44 1.36 55.98
CA LEU A 168 -39.92 1.42 55.94
C LEU A 168 -40.58 0.58 57.05
N PHE A 169 -40.06 -0.61 57.33
CA PHE A 169 -40.52 -1.45 58.40
C PHE A 169 -40.28 -0.80 59.78
N CYS A 170 -39.08 -0.22 59.99
CA CYS A 170 -38.80 0.50 61.24
C CYS A 170 -39.69 1.72 61.43
N CYS A 171 -39.92 2.52 60.38
CA CYS A 171 -40.86 3.66 60.48
C CYS A 171 -42.29 3.23 60.75
N SER A 172 -42.81 2.18 60.12
CA SER A 172 -44.11 1.62 60.37
C SER A 172 -44.23 1.12 61.81
N PHE A 173 -43.24 0.47 62.33
CA PHE A 173 -43.20 -0.03 63.70
C PHE A 173 -43.22 1.10 64.75
N ILE A 174 -42.45 2.16 64.50
CA ILE A 174 -42.46 3.34 65.35
C ILE A 174 -43.79 4.04 65.34
N ILE A 175 -44.47 4.19 64.21
CA ILE A 175 -45.79 4.79 64.11
C ILE A 175 -46.84 3.97 64.91
N LEU A 176 -46.78 2.64 64.81
CA LEU A 176 -47.63 1.76 65.54
C LEU A 176 -47.41 1.86 67.06
N LEU A 177 -46.20 1.90 67.54
CA LEU A 177 -45.84 2.07 68.94
C LEU A 177 -46.34 3.43 69.52
N VAL A 178 -46.11 4.49 68.77
CA VAL A 178 -46.61 5.82 69.13
C VAL A 178 -48.14 5.85 69.18
N GLY A 179 -48.80 5.26 68.19
CA GLY A 179 -50.28 5.14 68.19
C GLY A 179 -50.85 4.35 69.39
N LEU A 180 -50.21 3.23 69.75
CA LEU A 180 -50.55 2.45 70.95
C LEU A 180 -50.32 3.25 72.24
N PHE A 181 -49.26 3.98 72.36
CA PHE A 181 -48.96 4.77 73.51
C PHE A 181 -49.99 5.92 73.72
N PHE A 182 -50.31 6.59 72.63
CA PHE A 182 -51.42 7.61 72.68
C PHE A 182 -52.81 7.01 72.98
N GLY A 183 -53.12 5.85 72.44
CA GLY A 183 -54.38 5.15 72.71
C GLY A 183 -54.49 4.75 74.19
N LEU A 184 -53.39 4.28 74.80
CA LEU A 184 -53.39 3.94 76.24
C LEU A 184 -53.52 5.16 77.15
N MET A 185 -52.97 6.31 76.78
CA MET A 185 -53.05 7.56 77.55
C MET A 185 -54.44 8.16 77.44
N LEU A 186 -55.15 8.04 76.34
CA LEU A 186 -56.55 8.53 76.20
C LEU A 186 -57.61 7.62 76.84
N GLY A 187 -57.30 6.34 77.03
CA GLY A 187 -58.20 5.37 77.68
C GLY A 187 -58.09 5.35 79.23
N ALA A 188 -57.07 6.09 79.77
CA ALA A 188 -56.86 6.19 81.25
C ALA A 188 -57.34 7.49 81.86
N MET A 189 -58.07 8.32 81.09
CA MET A 189 -58.78 9.52 81.56
C MET A 189 -60.27 9.25 81.52
#